data_e3e54f016603b702076b8f195775955b
#
_entry.id   e3e54f016603b702076b8f195775955b
#
_cell.length_a   1.000
_cell.length_b   1.000
_cell.length_c   1.000
_cell.angle_alpha   90.00
_cell.angle_beta   90.00
_cell.angle_gamma   90.00
#
_symmetry.space_group_name_H-M   'P 1'
#
loop_
_entity.id
_entity.type
_entity.pdbx_description
1 polymer ?
#
loop_
_entity_poly.entity_id
_entity_poly.type
_entity_poly.pdbx_seq_one_letter_code
_entity_poly.pdbx_strand_id
1 'polypeptide(L)'
;IKGNFLYKPTLEQEKAVKSLADFLFSRQQDSVFLLKGYAGTGKTSLIGALVKTLDQLQQKCVLLAPTGRAAKVFSHYAKHSAFTIHKKIYRQRNYSNDMDNFSLDDNLHQQTLFIVDEASMIANDGLSGAAFGTGRLLDDLIQYVYAGTGCRLMLIGDTAQLPPVGEEQSPALSPDVLKGYGLEVYEAQLTEVVRQMHDSGILWNATELRRYISEEVFFALPSIRVDGFPDIRIIPGNELIEAINDSYDHAGMDETIVVCRSNKRANIYNRGIRNMILYREDELNSGDLLMVAKNNYFWTEQCKEIDFIANGDIAVVRRVRRGRGAYGFRFADVV
;
A
#
# COMPACT_ATOMS: atom_id res chain seq x y z
N ILE A 1 -9.49 16.80 16.34
CA ILE A 1 -9.59 15.53 15.60
C ILE A 1 -10.99 14.94 15.76
N LYS A 2 -11.50 14.73 17.01
CA LYS A 2 -12.82 14.11 17.27
C LYS A 2 -13.96 14.74 16.46
N GLY A 3 -14.00 16.08 16.33
CA GLY A 3 -15.02 16.80 15.56
C GLY A 3 -14.94 16.65 14.04
N ASN A 4 -13.87 16.06 13.52
CA ASN A 4 -13.66 15.85 12.08
C ASN A 4 -13.94 14.42 11.62
N PHE A 5 -14.33 13.51 12.53
CA PHE A 5 -14.83 12.20 12.13
C PHE A 5 -16.17 12.31 11.41
N LEU A 6 -16.37 11.49 10.39
CA LEU A 6 -17.66 11.39 9.68
C LEU A 6 -18.72 10.65 10.52
N TYR A 7 -18.29 9.77 11.42
CA TYR A 7 -19.12 8.96 12.29
C TYR A 7 -18.61 9.07 13.72
N LYS A 8 -19.43 8.66 14.71
CA LYS A 8 -19.01 8.61 16.10
C LYS A 8 -17.80 7.66 16.22
N PRO A 9 -16.65 8.11 16.74
CA PRO A 9 -15.48 7.24 16.91
C PRO A 9 -15.75 6.14 17.94
N THR A 10 -15.11 4.98 17.75
CA THR A 10 -15.11 3.89 18.73
C THR A 10 -14.25 4.24 19.94
N LEU A 11 -14.37 3.45 21.02
CA LEU A 11 -13.54 3.65 22.23
C LEU A 11 -12.04 3.51 21.92
N GLU A 12 -11.65 2.58 21.03
CA GLU A 12 -10.26 2.41 20.62
C GLU A 12 -9.78 3.61 19.81
N GLN A 13 -10.61 4.11 18.89
CA GLN A 13 -10.27 5.32 18.12
C GLN A 13 -10.16 6.56 19.03
N GLU A 14 -10.99 6.67 20.06
CA GLU A 14 -10.86 7.76 21.03
C GLU A 14 -9.57 7.69 21.84
N LYS A 15 -9.15 6.48 22.25
CA LYS A 15 -7.85 6.26 22.92
C LYS A 15 -6.69 6.58 21.97
N ALA A 16 -6.77 6.14 20.71
CA ALA A 16 -5.77 6.45 19.70
C ALA A 16 -5.64 7.96 19.46
N VAL A 17 -6.75 8.70 19.39
CA VAL A 17 -6.76 10.17 19.29
C VAL A 17 -6.08 10.82 20.48
N LYS A 18 -6.26 10.29 21.70
CA LYS A 18 -5.60 10.81 22.90
C LYS A 18 -4.09 10.58 22.83
N SER A 19 -3.64 9.35 22.57
CA SER A 19 -2.22 9.02 22.41
C SER A 19 -1.57 9.85 21.30
N LEU A 20 -2.28 10.07 20.19
CA LEU A 20 -1.82 10.93 19.10
C LEU A 20 -1.69 12.40 19.53
N ALA A 21 -2.60 12.90 20.36
CA ALA A 21 -2.48 14.24 20.91
C ALA A 21 -1.26 14.34 21.84
N ASP A 22 -1.04 13.34 22.71
CA ASP A 22 0.13 13.29 23.59
C ASP A 22 1.43 13.32 22.78
N PHE A 23 1.49 12.57 21.67
CA PHE A 23 2.62 12.59 20.72
C PHE A 23 2.79 13.96 20.06
N LEU A 24 1.74 14.58 19.54
CA LEU A 24 1.83 15.85 18.81
C LEU A 24 2.24 17.02 19.70
N PHE A 25 1.86 16.99 20.98
CA PHE A 25 2.21 18.02 21.97
C PHE A 25 3.43 17.68 22.81
N SER A 26 4.05 16.51 22.61
CA SER A 26 5.29 16.14 23.29
C SER A 26 6.41 17.12 22.95
N ARG A 27 7.28 17.41 23.92
CA ARG A 27 8.51 18.18 23.72
C ARG A 27 9.63 17.33 23.12
N GLN A 28 9.50 16.01 23.16
CA GLN A 28 10.47 15.09 22.59
C GLN A 28 10.41 15.17 21.06
N GLN A 29 11.52 15.60 20.45
CA GLN A 29 11.58 15.75 18.99
C GLN A 29 11.82 14.41 18.30
N ASP A 30 12.70 13.58 18.86
CA ASP A 30 13.04 12.26 18.31
C ASP A 30 11.99 11.24 18.75
N SER A 31 10.79 11.38 18.20
CA SER A 31 9.64 10.54 18.53
C SER A 31 8.85 10.15 17.29
N VAL A 32 8.33 8.92 17.30
CA VAL A 32 7.51 8.34 16.23
C VAL A 32 6.17 7.88 16.77
N PHE A 33 5.10 8.07 15.99
CA PHE A 33 3.79 7.52 16.30
C PHE A 33 3.52 6.28 15.45
N LEU A 34 3.21 5.17 16.07
CA LEU A 34 2.89 3.90 15.42
C LEU A 34 1.41 3.58 15.59
N LEU A 35 0.66 3.64 14.48
CA LEU A 35 -0.74 3.26 14.42
C LEU A 35 -0.88 1.89 13.77
N LYS A 36 -1.14 0.88 14.58
CA LYS A 36 -1.44 -0.47 14.12
C LYS A 36 -2.94 -0.70 14.07
N GLY A 37 -3.42 -1.42 13.08
CA GLY A 37 -4.82 -1.81 13.06
C GLY A 37 -5.16 -2.68 11.88
N TYR A 38 -6.15 -3.53 12.05
CA TYR A 38 -6.61 -4.45 11.02
C TYR A 38 -7.45 -3.74 9.94
N ALA A 39 -7.67 -4.42 8.82
CA ALA A 39 -8.60 -3.93 7.81
C ALA A 39 -10.01 -3.77 8.43
N GLY A 40 -10.68 -2.66 8.14
CA GLY A 40 -12.02 -2.37 8.65
C GLY A 40 -12.10 -1.78 10.07
N THR A 41 -10.98 -1.52 10.76
CA THR A 41 -10.95 -0.91 12.10
C THR A 41 -11.03 0.62 12.08
N GLY A 42 -11.07 1.23 10.89
CA GLY A 42 -11.26 2.66 10.73
C GLY A 42 -9.98 3.50 10.79
N LYS A 43 -8.80 2.92 10.51
CA LYS A 43 -7.54 3.67 10.35
C LYS A 43 -7.71 4.85 9.38
N THR A 44 -8.26 4.58 8.20
CA THR A 44 -8.50 5.59 7.16
C THR A 44 -9.37 6.76 7.66
N SER A 45 -10.43 6.47 8.42
CA SER A 45 -11.30 7.50 9.00
C SER A 45 -10.58 8.36 10.04
N LEU A 46 -9.76 7.75 10.89
CA LEU A 46 -8.95 8.45 11.89
C LEU A 46 -7.93 9.37 11.20
N ILE A 47 -7.25 8.87 10.17
CA ILE A 47 -6.24 9.65 9.45
C ILE A 47 -6.88 10.79 8.65
N GLY A 48 -8.00 10.57 8.00
CA GLY A 48 -8.74 11.64 7.33
C GLY A 48 -9.16 12.75 8.30
N ALA A 49 -9.62 12.38 9.51
CA ALA A 49 -9.94 13.33 10.57
C ALA A 49 -8.69 14.07 11.09
N LEU A 50 -7.54 13.37 11.20
CA LEU A 50 -6.26 13.97 11.59
C LEU A 50 -5.80 14.99 10.55
N VAL A 51 -5.69 14.62 9.28
CA VAL A 51 -5.21 15.50 8.20
C VAL A 51 -6.07 16.76 8.13
N LYS A 52 -7.40 16.60 8.15
CA LYS A 52 -8.32 17.75 8.17
C LYS A 52 -8.11 18.65 9.40
N THR A 53 -7.76 18.07 10.55
CA THR A 53 -7.46 18.86 11.76
C THR A 53 -6.15 19.61 11.62
N LEU A 54 -5.11 18.97 11.05
CA LEU A 54 -3.82 19.60 10.79
C LEU A 54 -3.96 20.80 9.85
N ASP A 55 -4.74 20.64 8.77
CA ASP A 55 -5.06 21.71 7.83
C ASP A 55 -5.75 22.90 8.53
N GLN A 56 -6.75 22.62 9.39
CA GLN A 56 -7.44 23.66 10.17
C GLN A 56 -6.51 24.41 11.13
N LEU A 57 -5.50 23.72 11.67
CA LEU A 57 -4.50 24.29 12.57
C LEU A 57 -3.30 24.89 11.80
N GLN A 58 -3.32 24.87 10.46
CA GLN A 58 -2.21 25.28 9.59
C GLN A 58 -0.89 24.56 9.92
N GLN A 59 -1.00 23.34 10.44
CA GLN A 59 0.13 22.48 10.75
C GLN A 59 0.54 21.70 9.50
N LYS A 60 1.81 21.78 9.13
CA LYS A 60 2.32 21.12 7.92
C LYS A 60 2.32 19.61 8.08
N CYS A 61 1.86 18.90 7.07
CA CYS A 61 2.00 17.45 6.95
C CYS A 61 2.40 17.04 5.53
N VAL A 62 3.06 15.89 5.42
CA VAL A 62 3.43 15.25 4.16
C VAL A 62 2.92 13.81 4.21
N LEU A 63 2.10 13.44 3.24
CA LEU A 63 1.52 12.11 3.15
C LEU A 63 2.37 11.23 2.22
N LEU A 64 2.73 10.06 2.70
CA LEU A 64 3.59 9.12 2.00
C LEU A 64 3.01 7.71 1.97
N ALA A 65 3.37 6.93 0.95
CA ALA A 65 3.08 5.51 0.88
C ALA A 65 4.20 4.75 0.16
N PRO A 66 4.37 3.44 0.38
CA PRO A 66 5.43 2.64 -0.26
C PRO A 66 5.25 2.52 -1.77
N THR A 67 4.01 2.48 -2.26
CA THR A 67 3.68 2.29 -3.68
C THR A 67 2.87 3.45 -4.24
N GLY A 68 2.92 3.62 -5.55
CA GLY A 68 2.16 4.68 -6.22
C GLY A 68 0.64 4.50 -6.08
N ARG A 69 0.16 3.26 -6.17
CA ARG A 69 -1.27 2.96 -5.96
C ARG A 69 -1.71 3.32 -4.54
N ALA A 70 -0.94 2.93 -3.52
CA ALA A 70 -1.22 3.30 -2.14
C ALA A 70 -1.22 4.82 -1.95
N ALA A 71 -0.26 5.54 -2.56
CA ALA A 71 -0.22 7.01 -2.51
C ALA A 71 -1.47 7.65 -3.15
N LYS A 72 -1.94 7.14 -4.30
CA LYS A 72 -3.17 7.62 -4.94
C LYS A 72 -4.42 7.38 -4.07
N VAL A 73 -4.54 6.18 -3.48
CA VAL A 73 -5.63 5.86 -2.54
C VAL A 73 -5.55 6.76 -1.31
N PHE A 74 -4.36 6.95 -0.75
CA PHE A 74 -4.14 7.83 0.39
C PHE A 74 -4.54 9.27 0.07
N SER A 75 -4.11 9.81 -1.06
CA SER A 75 -4.49 11.14 -1.51
C SER A 75 -6.01 11.30 -1.63
N HIS A 76 -6.69 10.29 -2.15
CA HIS A 76 -8.13 10.33 -2.36
C HIS A 76 -8.92 10.43 -1.04
N TYR A 77 -8.63 9.59 -0.06
CA TYR A 77 -9.39 9.61 1.20
C TYR A 77 -8.95 10.71 2.17
N ALA A 78 -7.67 11.09 2.16
CA ALA A 78 -7.17 12.21 2.97
C ALA A 78 -7.52 13.57 2.36
N LYS A 79 -7.93 13.63 1.09
CA LYS A 79 -8.17 14.86 0.31
C LYS A 79 -6.97 15.81 0.32
N HIS A 80 -5.77 15.24 0.35
CA HIS A 80 -4.50 15.93 0.41
C HIS A 80 -3.50 15.18 -0.48
N SER A 81 -2.57 15.88 -1.14
CA SER A 81 -1.58 15.25 -2.01
C SER A 81 -0.70 14.27 -1.24
N ALA A 82 -0.58 13.04 -1.73
CA ALA A 82 0.30 12.01 -1.20
C ALA A 82 1.32 11.57 -2.26
N PHE A 83 2.52 11.21 -1.83
CA PHE A 83 3.63 10.83 -2.68
C PHE A 83 4.13 9.42 -2.33
N THR A 84 4.85 8.80 -3.25
CA THR A 84 5.62 7.61 -2.84
C THR A 84 6.80 8.04 -1.97
N ILE A 85 7.19 7.17 -1.01
CA ILE A 85 8.38 7.39 -0.20
C ILE A 85 9.57 7.69 -1.11
N HIS A 86 9.80 6.84 -2.12
CA HIS A 86 10.90 6.99 -3.06
C HIS A 86 10.93 8.36 -3.76
N LYS A 87 9.78 8.82 -4.29
CA LYS A 87 9.69 10.14 -4.95
C LYS A 87 10.02 11.29 -4.00
N LYS A 88 9.73 11.12 -2.70
CA LYS A 88 9.88 12.20 -1.73
C LYS A 88 11.26 12.30 -1.13
N ILE A 89 11.92 11.17 -0.88
CA ILE A 89 13.17 11.14 -0.12
C ILE A 89 14.43 10.99 -0.98
N TYR A 90 14.28 10.61 -2.27
CA TYR A 90 15.43 10.43 -3.14
C TYR A 90 15.44 11.44 -4.30
N ARG A 91 16.65 11.81 -4.72
CA ARG A 91 16.93 12.61 -5.93
C ARG A 91 17.93 11.89 -6.82
N GLN A 92 17.80 12.08 -8.12
CA GLN A 92 18.78 11.58 -9.09
C GLN A 92 20.08 12.37 -8.98
N ARG A 93 21.22 11.70 -8.80
CA ARG A 93 22.53 12.30 -8.93
C ARG A 93 22.85 12.55 -10.39
N ASN A 94 23.34 13.73 -10.70
CA ASN A 94 23.66 14.27 -12.03
C ASN A 94 24.07 13.24 -13.08
N TYR A 95 23.69 13.54 -14.35
CA TYR A 95 23.99 12.89 -15.61
C TYR A 95 25.44 12.39 -15.79
N SER A 96 25.86 11.39 -15.07
CA SER A 96 26.94 10.50 -15.44
C SER A 96 26.32 9.20 -15.95
N ASN A 97 26.96 8.57 -16.93
CA ASN A 97 26.46 7.42 -17.71
C ASN A 97 26.01 6.16 -16.92
N ASP A 98 25.98 6.19 -15.60
CA ASP A 98 25.39 5.19 -14.72
C ASP A 98 23.94 5.59 -14.42
N MET A 99 23.02 5.01 -15.17
CA MET A 99 21.61 5.40 -15.27
C MET A 99 20.76 5.22 -13.99
N ASP A 100 21.28 4.76 -12.86
CA ASP A 100 20.41 4.27 -11.77
C ASP A 100 20.86 4.61 -10.33
N ASN A 101 21.63 5.65 -10.09
CA ASN A 101 22.03 5.99 -8.72
C ASN A 101 21.23 7.18 -8.15
N PHE A 102 20.21 6.86 -7.35
CA PHE A 102 19.46 7.84 -6.58
C PHE A 102 20.06 7.96 -5.17
N SER A 103 20.32 9.16 -4.73
CA SER A 103 20.79 9.46 -3.36
C SER A 103 19.68 10.06 -2.52
N LEU A 104 19.81 9.95 -1.21
CA LEU A 104 18.93 10.63 -0.28
C LEU A 104 19.00 12.14 -0.53
N ASP A 105 17.83 12.77 -0.56
CA ASP A 105 17.72 14.23 -0.73
C ASP A 105 17.82 14.96 0.61
N ASP A 106 18.06 16.27 0.57
CA ASP A 106 18.07 17.10 1.77
C ASP A 106 16.63 17.39 2.22
N ASN A 107 16.32 17.18 3.50
CA ASN A 107 15.01 17.51 4.04
C ASN A 107 14.94 18.99 4.44
N LEU A 108 14.34 19.81 3.58
CA LEU A 108 14.14 21.24 3.82
C LEU A 108 12.84 21.55 4.59
N HIS A 109 12.09 20.54 5.00
CA HIS A 109 10.88 20.72 5.79
C HIS A 109 11.19 21.12 7.23
N GLN A 110 10.31 21.93 7.80
CA GLN A 110 10.40 22.39 9.18
C GLN A 110 9.06 22.17 9.88
N GLN A 111 9.09 21.67 11.11
CA GLN A 111 7.91 21.40 11.96
C GLN A 111 6.80 20.66 11.19
N THR A 112 7.19 19.62 10.46
CA THR A 112 6.30 18.89 9.56
C THR A 112 6.09 17.47 10.05
N LEU A 113 4.83 17.03 10.06
CA LEU A 113 4.47 15.64 10.34
C LEU A 113 4.48 14.84 9.04
N PHE A 114 5.37 13.86 8.94
CA PHE A 114 5.37 12.87 7.87
C PHE A 114 4.46 11.72 8.26
N ILE A 115 3.45 11.43 7.46
CA ILE A 115 2.47 10.36 7.70
C ILE A 115 2.64 9.33 6.60
N VAL A 116 2.99 8.11 6.99
CA VAL A 116 3.21 7.00 6.05
C VAL A 116 2.13 5.96 6.24
N ASP A 117 1.32 5.74 5.22
CA ASP A 117 0.34 4.64 5.18
C ASP A 117 0.95 3.40 4.53
N GLU A 118 0.35 2.24 4.78
CA GLU A 118 0.83 0.91 4.34
C GLU A 118 2.30 0.64 4.75
N ALA A 119 2.69 1.08 5.95
CA ALA A 119 4.05 0.92 6.46
C ALA A 119 4.47 -0.55 6.63
N SER A 120 3.52 -1.49 6.63
CA SER A 120 3.79 -2.95 6.61
C SER A 120 4.65 -3.40 5.42
N MET A 121 4.68 -2.62 4.32
CA MET A 121 5.45 -2.93 3.12
C MET A 121 6.87 -2.35 3.11
N ILE A 122 7.27 -1.59 4.14
CA ILE A 122 8.59 -0.95 4.19
C ILE A 122 9.63 -1.97 4.64
N ALA A 123 10.55 -2.31 3.72
CA ALA A 123 11.67 -3.20 3.99
C ALA A 123 12.86 -2.47 4.63
N ASN A 124 13.68 -3.22 5.36
CA ASN A 124 14.95 -2.75 5.89
C ASN A 124 16.15 -3.65 5.56
N ASP A 125 15.92 -4.73 4.82
CA ASP A 125 17.01 -5.56 4.29
C ASP A 125 17.62 -4.90 3.06
N GLY A 126 18.89 -4.50 3.18
CA GLY A 126 19.65 -3.91 2.07
C GLY A 126 19.99 -4.94 1.01
N LEU A 127 19.39 -4.79 -0.19
CA LEU A 127 19.82 -5.54 -1.36
C LEU A 127 21.14 -4.95 -1.88
N SER A 128 22.19 -5.75 -2.00
CA SER A 128 23.43 -5.35 -2.65
C SER A 128 23.16 -4.93 -4.09
N GLY A 129 23.49 -3.68 -4.46
CA GLY A 129 23.22 -3.12 -5.78
C GLY A 129 21.89 -2.36 -5.88
N ALA A 130 21.36 -1.87 -4.77
CA ALA A 130 20.15 -1.06 -4.77
C ALA A 130 20.30 0.21 -5.61
N ALA A 131 19.33 0.48 -6.47
CA ALA A 131 19.28 1.70 -7.29
C ALA A 131 18.97 2.96 -6.46
N PHE A 132 18.46 2.81 -5.24
CA PHE A 132 18.01 3.89 -4.37
C PHE A 132 18.73 3.87 -3.02
N GLY A 133 19.37 4.98 -2.66
CA GLY A 133 19.96 5.23 -1.35
C GLY A 133 20.87 4.11 -0.85
N THR A 134 20.65 3.69 0.39
CA THR A 134 21.38 2.56 1.01
C THR A 134 20.76 1.20 0.64
N GLY A 135 19.60 1.17 -0.01
CA GLY A 135 18.79 -0.03 -0.22
C GLY A 135 17.94 -0.43 1.00
N ARG A 136 18.06 0.30 2.12
CA ARG A 136 17.33 0.12 3.36
C ARG A 136 16.31 1.24 3.50
N LEU A 137 15.10 1.00 3.01
CA LEU A 137 14.09 2.05 2.87
C LEU A 137 13.68 2.66 4.22
N LEU A 138 13.63 1.85 5.28
CA LEU A 138 13.29 2.35 6.62
C LEU A 138 14.41 3.24 7.18
N ASP A 139 15.68 2.83 7.05
CA ASP A 139 16.84 3.61 7.47
C ASP A 139 16.85 4.97 6.77
N ASP A 140 16.71 4.96 5.44
CA ASP A 140 16.72 6.16 4.61
C ASP A 140 15.54 7.10 4.94
N LEU A 141 14.34 6.53 5.18
CA LEU A 141 13.15 7.30 5.58
C LEU A 141 13.35 8.00 6.93
N ILE A 142 13.86 7.28 7.94
CA ILE A 142 14.13 7.81 9.27
C ILE A 142 15.20 8.90 9.18
N GLN A 143 16.31 8.63 8.50
CA GLN A 143 17.37 9.60 8.30
C GLN A 143 16.85 10.88 7.62
N TYR A 144 16.04 10.74 6.57
CA TYR A 144 15.45 11.88 5.87
C TYR A 144 14.54 12.70 6.78
N VAL A 145 13.61 12.06 7.46
CA VAL A 145 12.60 12.78 8.28
C VAL A 145 13.28 13.56 9.39
N TYR A 146 14.17 12.92 10.15
CA TYR A 146 14.79 13.55 11.32
C TYR A 146 16.00 14.46 10.99
N ALA A 147 16.43 14.51 9.72
CA ALA A 147 17.31 15.58 9.23
C ALA A 147 16.59 16.95 9.16
N GLY A 148 15.27 16.96 9.08
CA GLY A 148 14.47 18.18 9.05
C GLY A 148 14.21 18.75 10.45
N THR A 149 14.27 20.06 10.60
CA THR A 149 14.10 20.72 11.90
C THR A 149 12.68 20.56 12.47
N GLY A 150 12.54 19.85 13.60
CA GLY A 150 11.26 19.64 14.27
C GLY A 150 10.29 18.76 13.47
N CYS A 151 10.80 17.98 12.51
CA CYS A 151 9.99 17.02 11.77
C CYS A 151 9.73 15.77 12.63
N ARG A 152 8.58 15.13 12.41
CA ARG A 152 8.16 13.90 13.10
C ARG A 152 7.60 12.89 12.13
N LEU A 153 7.61 11.64 12.53
CA LEU A 153 7.13 10.51 11.72
C LEU A 153 5.92 9.83 12.38
N MET A 154 4.93 9.51 11.56
CA MET A 154 3.81 8.64 11.91
C MET A 154 3.76 7.48 10.91
N LEU A 155 3.81 6.26 11.40
CA LEU A 155 3.74 5.03 10.63
C LEU A 155 2.39 4.34 10.87
N ILE A 156 1.71 3.96 9.79
CA ILE A 156 0.39 3.33 9.83
C ILE A 156 0.46 2.03 9.07
N GLY A 157 -0.02 0.96 9.67
CA GLY A 157 0.00 -0.34 9.01
C GLY A 157 -0.89 -1.38 9.67
N ASP A 158 -0.90 -2.54 9.04
CA ASP A 158 -1.63 -3.72 9.49
C ASP A 158 -0.62 -4.86 9.69
N THR A 159 -0.48 -5.32 10.93
CA THR A 159 0.45 -6.41 11.27
C THR A 159 -0.02 -7.79 10.81
N ALA A 160 -1.27 -7.92 10.34
CA ALA A 160 -1.77 -9.14 9.74
C ALA A 160 -1.60 -9.18 8.21
N GLN A 161 -1.12 -8.10 7.60
CA GLN A 161 -0.73 -8.10 6.19
C GLN A 161 0.64 -8.74 6.00
N LEU A 162 0.94 -9.14 4.76
CA LEU A 162 2.23 -9.72 4.42
C LEU A 162 3.36 -8.72 4.70
N PRO A 163 4.43 -9.18 5.37
CA PRO A 163 5.63 -8.37 5.56
C PRO A 163 6.36 -8.17 4.23
N PRO A 164 7.38 -7.31 4.20
CA PRO A 164 8.23 -7.15 3.03
C PRO A 164 8.87 -8.47 2.60
N VAL A 165 9.19 -8.58 1.30
CA VAL A 165 9.80 -9.79 0.75
C VAL A 165 11.15 -10.05 1.41
N GLY A 166 11.33 -11.24 1.99
CA GLY A 166 12.55 -11.63 2.69
C GLY A 166 12.55 -11.38 4.19
N GLU A 167 11.55 -10.68 4.71
CA GLU A 167 11.43 -10.40 6.14
C GLU A 167 10.26 -11.20 6.77
N GLU A 168 10.42 -11.66 7.99
CA GLU A 168 9.39 -12.40 8.71
C GLU A 168 8.32 -11.47 9.31
N GLN A 169 8.72 -10.24 9.66
CA GLN A 169 7.87 -9.20 10.23
C GLN A 169 8.21 -7.86 9.59
N SER A 170 7.26 -6.93 9.59
CA SER A 170 7.52 -5.58 9.12
C SER A 170 8.36 -4.79 10.11
N PRO A 171 9.61 -4.39 9.77
CA PRO A 171 10.47 -3.62 10.68
C PRO A 171 9.87 -2.25 11.02
N ALA A 172 9.16 -1.63 10.09
CA ALA A 172 8.51 -0.34 10.29
C ALA A 172 7.34 -0.39 11.29
N LEU A 173 6.79 -1.57 11.57
CA LEU A 173 5.72 -1.76 12.54
C LEU A 173 6.22 -2.37 13.87
N SER A 174 7.53 -2.55 14.04
CA SER A 174 8.15 -3.06 15.26
C SER A 174 8.61 -1.92 16.18
N PRO A 175 8.00 -1.78 17.38
CA PRO A 175 8.44 -0.77 18.34
C PRO A 175 9.91 -0.90 18.73
N ASP A 176 10.42 -2.14 18.83
CA ASP A 176 11.80 -2.37 19.26
C ASP A 176 12.81 -1.96 18.17
N VAL A 177 12.48 -2.20 16.91
CA VAL A 177 13.29 -1.70 15.77
C VAL A 177 13.31 -0.17 15.79
N LEU A 178 12.16 0.49 15.99
CA LEU A 178 12.08 1.95 16.02
C LEU A 178 12.83 2.55 17.22
N LYS A 179 12.76 1.91 18.40
CA LYS A 179 13.58 2.30 19.57
C LYS A 179 15.08 2.15 19.31
N GLY A 180 15.49 1.16 18.49
CA GLY A 180 16.88 0.98 18.08
C GLY A 180 17.48 2.17 17.34
N TYR A 181 16.65 3.02 16.71
CA TYR A 181 17.06 4.31 16.14
C TYR A 181 17.12 5.46 17.15
N GLY A 182 16.90 5.19 18.44
CA GLY A 182 16.87 6.23 19.49
C GLY A 182 15.55 6.99 19.55
N LEU A 183 14.49 6.50 18.89
CA LEU A 183 13.19 7.16 18.86
C LEU A 183 12.33 6.79 20.06
N GLU A 184 11.63 7.76 20.64
CA GLU A 184 10.54 7.50 21.57
C GLU A 184 9.30 7.05 20.77
N VAL A 185 8.76 5.87 21.09
CA VAL A 185 7.66 5.27 20.34
C VAL A 185 6.34 5.48 21.08
N TYR A 186 5.46 6.25 20.48
CA TYR A 186 4.05 6.35 20.84
C TYR A 186 3.25 5.32 20.03
N GLU A 187 2.36 4.59 20.66
CA GLU A 187 1.67 3.49 20.01
C GLU A 187 0.16 3.56 20.24
N ALA A 188 -0.60 3.24 19.19
CA ALA A 188 -2.02 2.97 19.29
C ALA A 188 -2.39 1.78 18.42
N GLN A 189 -3.29 0.93 18.92
CA GLN A 189 -3.78 -0.24 18.21
C GLN A 189 -5.30 -0.17 18.05
N LEU A 190 -5.77 -0.48 16.84
CA LEU A 190 -7.19 -0.59 16.51
C LEU A 190 -7.48 -2.04 16.14
N THR A 191 -8.24 -2.72 16.98
CA THR A 191 -8.61 -4.14 16.81
C THR A 191 -10.10 -4.31 16.56
N GLU A 192 -10.92 -3.37 17.02
CA GLU A 192 -12.36 -3.41 16.89
C GLU A 192 -12.78 -3.17 15.43
N VAL A 193 -13.39 -4.17 14.82
CA VAL A 193 -13.91 -4.08 13.46
C VAL A 193 -15.26 -3.37 13.47
N VAL A 194 -15.33 -2.21 12.84
CA VAL A 194 -16.53 -1.33 12.83
C VAL A 194 -17.64 -1.87 11.93
N ARG A 195 -17.34 -2.82 11.04
CA ARG A 195 -18.31 -3.42 10.11
C ARG A 195 -19.07 -4.58 10.78
N GLN A 196 -20.36 -4.72 10.42
CA GLN A 196 -21.18 -5.84 10.91
C GLN A 196 -20.55 -7.18 10.50
N MET A 197 -20.09 -7.96 11.48
CA MET A 197 -19.42 -9.25 11.26
C MET A 197 -20.39 -10.40 11.02
N HIS A 198 -21.67 -10.26 11.43
CA HIS A 198 -22.56 -11.40 11.55
C HIS A 198 -22.97 -12.03 10.21
N ASP A 199 -22.97 -11.26 9.12
CA ASP A 199 -23.45 -11.71 7.81
C ASP A 199 -22.34 -11.85 6.76
N SER A 200 -21.07 -11.63 7.12
CA SER A 200 -19.93 -11.73 6.19
C SER A 200 -18.98 -12.86 6.55
N GLY A 201 -18.95 -13.89 5.71
CA GLY A 201 -18.00 -15.01 5.78
C GLY A 201 -16.58 -14.57 5.53
N ILE A 202 -16.37 -13.59 4.64
CA ILE A 202 -15.05 -13.00 4.38
C ILE A 202 -14.49 -12.38 5.66
N LEU A 203 -15.28 -11.55 6.33
CA LEU A 203 -14.85 -10.87 7.56
C LEU A 203 -14.70 -11.82 8.74
N TRP A 204 -15.59 -12.81 8.85
CA TRP A 204 -15.49 -13.84 9.87
C TRP A 204 -14.19 -14.63 9.75
N ASN A 205 -13.90 -15.18 8.54
CA ASN A 205 -12.67 -15.94 8.29
C ASN A 205 -11.41 -15.09 8.46
N ALA A 206 -11.44 -13.83 8.01
CA ALA A 206 -10.32 -12.92 8.22
C ALA A 206 -10.03 -12.68 9.72
N THR A 207 -11.08 -12.60 10.55
CA THR A 207 -10.94 -12.43 11.99
C THR A 207 -10.38 -13.69 12.66
N GLU A 208 -10.84 -14.87 12.24
CA GLU A 208 -10.29 -16.13 12.73
C GLU A 208 -8.80 -16.29 12.34
N LEU A 209 -8.44 -15.98 11.10
CA LEU A 209 -7.03 -16.00 10.68
C LEU A 209 -6.15 -15.08 11.53
N ARG A 210 -6.65 -13.89 11.86
CA ARG A 210 -5.96 -12.94 12.75
C ARG A 210 -5.79 -13.49 14.16
N ARG A 211 -6.81 -14.20 14.67
CA ARG A 211 -6.74 -14.88 15.97
C ARG A 211 -5.62 -15.93 15.96
N TYR A 212 -5.54 -16.78 14.94
CA TYR A 212 -4.44 -17.75 14.78
C TYR A 212 -3.07 -17.08 14.79
N ILE A 213 -2.92 -15.94 14.09
CA ILE A 213 -1.67 -15.17 14.07
C ILE A 213 -1.34 -14.62 15.46
N SER A 214 -2.31 -14.03 16.16
CA SER A 214 -2.09 -13.40 17.47
C SER A 214 -1.83 -14.41 18.59
N GLU A 215 -2.39 -15.61 18.49
CA GLU A 215 -2.21 -16.71 19.46
C GLU A 215 -1.03 -17.62 19.09
N GLU A 216 -0.27 -17.28 18.04
CA GLU A 216 0.87 -18.07 17.54
C GLU A 216 0.52 -19.54 17.26
N VAL A 217 -0.68 -19.80 16.76
CA VAL A 217 -1.14 -21.15 16.43
C VAL A 217 -0.65 -21.56 15.06
N PHE A 218 0.56 -22.10 14.99
CA PHE A 218 1.18 -22.52 13.71
C PHE A 218 1.12 -24.02 13.43
N PHE A 219 0.49 -24.78 14.30
CA PHE A 219 0.50 -26.26 14.24
C PHE A 219 -0.59 -26.86 13.34
N ALA A 220 -1.56 -26.08 12.92
CA ALA A 220 -2.63 -26.52 12.06
C ALA A 220 -2.89 -25.53 10.92
N LEU A 221 -3.25 -26.04 9.75
CA LEU A 221 -3.74 -25.19 8.67
C LEU A 221 -5.06 -24.56 9.10
N PRO A 222 -5.26 -23.25 8.85
CA PRO A 222 -6.51 -22.60 9.19
C PRO A 222 -7.66 -23.21 8.38
N SER A 223 -8.80 -23.43 9.03
CA SER A 223 -10.02 -23.88 8.39
C SER A 223 -10.83 -22.67 7.91
N ILE A 224 -11.19 -22.65 6.64
CA ILE A 224 -12.08 -21.63 6.08
C ILE A 224 -13.52 -22.11 6.20
N ARG A 225 -14.34 -21.39 6.95
CA ARG A 225 -15.77 -21.65 7.06
C ARG A 225 -16.53 -20.98 5.93
N VAL A 226 -17.28 -21.78 5.19
CA VAL A 226 -18.08 -21.32 4.05
C VAL A 226 -19.58 -21.38 4.38
N ASP A 227 -19.98 -22.41 5.15
CA ASP A 227 -21.38 -22.66 5.46
C ASP A 227 -22.00 -21.53 6.28
N GLY A 228 -23.19 -21.11 5.85
CA GLY A 228 -23.98 -20.08 6.50
C GLY A 228 -23.66 -18.65 6.08
N PHE A 229 -22.79 -18.44 5.09
CA PHE A 229 -22.44 -17.13 4.57
C PHE A 229 -22.80 -16.99 3.09
N PRO A 230 -23.47 -15.89 2.68
CA PRO A 230 -23.84 -15.67 1.28
C PRO A 230 -22.70 -15.12 0.42
N ASP A 231 -21.66 -14.55 1.03
CA ASP A 231 -20.56 -13.83 0.39
C ASP A 231 -19.32 -14.69 0.13
N ILE A 232 -19.35 -15.99 0.47
CA ILE A 232 -18.25 -16.93 0.27
C ILE A 232 -18.75 -18.28 -0.18
N ARG A 233 -18.11 -18.85 -1.20
CA ARG A 233 -18.43 -20.20 -1.73
C ARG A 233 -17.17 -20.91 -2.21
N ILE A 234 -17.18 -22.23 -2.17
CA ILE A 234 -16.16 -23.09 -2.81
C ILE A 234 -16.61 -23.39 -4.22
N ILE A 235 -15.69 -23.21 -5.18
CA ILE A 235 -15.93 -23.53 -6.58
C ILE A 235 -15.01 -24.69 -6.97
N PRO A 236 -15.55 -25.82 -7.47
CA PRO A 236 -14.75 -26.90 -7.99
C PRO A 236 -13.93 -26.45 -9.21
N GLY A 237 -12.74 -27.04 -9.40
CA GLY A 237 -11.83 -26.59 -10.46
C GLY A 237 -12.39 -26.72 -11.88
N ASN A 238 -13.30 -27.66 -12.12
CA ASN A 238 -14.00 -27.83 -13.40
C ASN A 238 -15.05 -26.75 -13.69
N GLU A 239 -15.53 -26.03 -12.66
CA GLU A 239 -16.52 -24.95 -12.77
C GLU A 239 -15.86 -23.55 -12.74
N LEU A 240 -14.55 -23.49 -12.56
CA LEU A 240 -13.83 -22.22 -12.34
C LEU A 240 -13.97 -21.24 -13.51
N ILE A 241 -13.91 -21.73 -14.76
CA ILE A 241 -14.00 -20.87 -15.95
C ILE A 241 -15.40 -20.27 -16.05
N GLU A 242 -16.43 -21.09 -15.82
CA GLU A 242 -17.83 -20.65 -15.81
C GLU A 242 -18.05 -19.60 -14.70
N ALA A 243 -17.55 -19.85 -13.49
CA ALA A 243 -17.68 -18.94 -12.38
C ALA A 243 -16.96 -17.59 -12.61
N ILE A 244 -15.81 -17.58 -13.30
CA ILE A 244 -15.14 -16.33 -13.66
C ILE A 244 -15.94 -15.61 -14.75
N ASN A 245 -16.45 -16.33 -15.75
CA ASN A 245 -17.30 -15.74 -16.79
C ASN A 245 -18.55 -15.09 -16.18
N ASP A 246 -19.25 -15.81 -15.31
CA ASP A 246 -20.41 -15.29 -14.58
C ASP A 246 -20.07 -14.03 -13.77
N SER A 247 -18.90 -14.02 -13.14
CA SER A 247 -18.46 -12.85 -12.38
C SER A 247 -18.21 -11.65 -13.28
N TYR A 248 -17.63 -11.87 -14.47
CA TYR A 248 -17.42 -10.80 -15.46
C TYR A 248 -18.73 -10.27 -16.03
N ASP A 249 -19.71 -11.15 -16.23
CA ASP A 249 -21.02 -10.78 -16.76
C ASP A 249 -21.86 -10.00 -15.73
N HIS A 250 -21.79 -10.38 -14.45
CA HIS A 250 -22.59 -9.75 -13.39
C HIS A 250 -21.93 -8.54 -12.74
N ALA A 251 -20.63 -8.61 -12.43
CA ALA A 251 -19.91 -7.57 -11.71
C ALA A 251 -19.03 -6.71 -12.65
N GLY A 252 -18.60 -7.26 -13.77
CA GLY A 252 -17.64 -6.62 -14.67
C GLY A 252 -16.19 -7.03 -14.40
N MET A 253 -15.34 -6.84 -15.41
CA MET A 253 -13.89 -7.12 -15.31
C MET A 253 -13.20 -6.25 -14.27
N ASP A 254 -13.64 -5.00 -14.12
CA ASP A 254 -13.01 -4.03 -13.21
C ASP A 254 -13.30 -4.34 -11.74
N GLU A 255 -14.41 -5.04 -11.46
CA GLU A 255 -14.83 -5.44 -10.12
C GLU A 255 -14.49 -6.89 -9.76
N THR A 256 -13.86 -7.63 -10.70
CA THR A 256 -13.50 -9.04 -10.52
C THR A 256 -11.99 -9.22 -10.49
N ILE A 257 -11.46 -9.90 -9.47
CA ILE A 257 -10.03 -10.19 -9.35
C ILE A 257 -9.77 -11.67 -9.03
N VAL A 258 -8.76 -12.25 -9.67
CA VAL A 258 -8.24 -13.59 -9.36
C VAL A 258 -6.94 -13.45 -8.57
N VAL A 259 -6.95 -13.86 -7.30
CA VAL A 259 -5.79 -13.80 -6.42
C VAL A 259 -5.01 -15.11 -6.48
N CYS A 260 -3.71 -15.04 -6.78
CA CYS A 260 -2.83 -16.18 -6.94
C CYS A 260 -1.59 -16.07 -6.03
N ARG A 261 -1.02 -17.23 -5.69
CA ARG A 261 0.20 -17.30 -4.86
C ARG A 261 1.45 -16.77 -5.57
N SER A 262 1.51 -16.78 -6.90
CA SER A 262 2.71 -16.41 -7.65
C SER A 262 2.40 -15.77 -9.00
N ASN A 263 3.32 -14.92 -9.48
CA ASN A 263 3.23 -14.32 -10.81
C ASN A 263 3.17 -15.38 -11.93
N LYS A 264 3.85 -16.53 -11.77
CA LYS A 264 3.77 -17.65 -12.71
C LYS A 264 2.32 -18.16 -12.85
N ARG A 265 1.63 -18.35 -11.71
CA ARG A 265 0.20 -18.76 -11.74
C ARG A 265 -0.69 -17.66 -12.28
N ALA A 266 -0.49 -16.42 -11.88
CA ALA A 266 -1.25 -15.28 -12.41
C ALA A 266 -1.17 -15.21 -13.94
N ASN A 267 0.01 -15.40 -14.51
CA ASN A 267 0.20 -15.45 -15.97
C ASN A 267 -0.55 -16.63 -16.64
N ILE A 268 -0.63 -17.78 -15.97
CA ILE A 268 -1.41 -18.92 -16.48
C ILE A 268 -2.92 -18.57 -16.49
N TYR A 269 -3.43 -17.99 -15.40
CA TYR A 269 -4.81 -17.51 -15.34
C TYR A 269 -5.11 -16.44 -16.36
N ASN A 270 -4.24 -15.44 -16.49
CA ASN A 270 -4.39 -14.37 -17.47
C ASN A 270 -4.50 -14.91 -18.91
N ARG A 271 -3.66 -15.89 -19.27
CA ARG A 271 -3.76 -16.56 -20.59
C ARG A 271 -5.04 -17.36 -20.74
N GLY A 272 -5.43 -18.12 -19.70
CA GLY A 272 -6.67 -18.90 -19.71
C GLY A 272 -7.91 -18.00 -19.86
N ILE A 273 -7.99 -16.92 -19.09
CA ILE A 273 -9.08 -15.94 -19.17
C ILE A 273 -9.12 -15.29 -20.55
N ARG A 274 -7.98 -14.84 -21.06
CA ARG A 274 -7.93 -14.22 -22.40
C ARG A 274 -8.39 -15.14 -23.50
N ASN A 275 -7.96 -16.41 -23.47
CA ASN A 275 -8.29 -17.37 -24.53
C ASN A 275 -9.70 -17.93 -24.40
N MET A 276 -10.12 -18.32 -23.18
CA MET A 276 -11.36 -19.09 -22.96
C MET A 276 -12.57 -18.20 -22.66
N ILE A 277 -12.38 -17.03 -22.05
CA ILE A 277 -13.48 -16.14 -21.65
C ILE A 277 -13.56 -14.92 -22.57
N LEU A 278 -12.40 -14.28 -22.85
CA LEU A 278 -12.38 -13.06 -23.66
C LEU A 278 -12.16 -13.32 -25.16
N TYR A 279 -11.92 -14.57 -25.56
CA TYR A 279 -11.67 -14.99 -26.96
C TYR A 279 -10.58 -14.17 -27.67
N ARG A 280 -9.49 -13.88 -26.95
CA ARG A 280 -8.35 -13.09 -27.44
C ARG A 280 -7.16 -14.00 -27.69
N GLU A 281 -6.81 -14.21 -28.95
CA GLU A 281 -5.73 -15.12 -29.38
C GLU A 281 -4.38 -14.42 -29.48
N ASP A 282 -4.37 -13.13 -29.87
CA ASP A 282 -3.14 -12.35 -30.02
C ASP A 282 -2.49 -12.09 -28.63
N GLU A 283 -1.19 -11.86 -28.63
CA GLU A 283 -0.44 -11.59 -27.40
C GLU A 283 -0.91 -10.30 -26.69
N LEU A 284 -1.40 -9.33 -27.48
CA LEU A 284 -1.95 -8.07 -26.99
C LEU A 284 -3.10 -7.62 -27.89
N ASN A 285 -4.24 -7.35 -27.30
CA ASN A 285 -5.45 -6.91 -27.99
C ASN A 285 -5.98 -5.58 -27.44
N SER A 286 -6.77 -4.89 -28.25
CA SER A 286 -7.57 -3.77 -27.76
C SER A 286 -8.53 -4.26 -26.66
N GLY A 287 -8.66 -3.48 -25.59
CA GLY A 287 -9.44 -3.84 -24.40
C GLY A 287 -8.68 -4.67 -23.37
N ASP A 288 -7.41 -5.04 -23.60
CA ASP A 288 -6.59 -5.66 -22.55
C ASP A 288 -6.29 -4.69 -21.42
N LEU A 289 -6.22 -5.23 -20.20
CA LEU A 289 -5.76 -4.51 -19.03
C LEU A 289 -4.27 -4.79 -18.83
N LEU A 290 -3.48 -3.73 -18.81
CA LEU A 290 -2.04 -3.80 -18.53
C LEU A 290 -1.77 -3.22 -17.15
N MET A 291 -1.00 -3.95 -16.34
CA MET A 291 -0.49 -3.43 -15.08
C MET A 291 0.94 -2.91 -15.25
N VAL A 292 1.17 -1.71 -14.79
CA VAL A 292 2.51 -1.09 -14.80
C VAL A 292 3.40 -1.81 -13.80
N ALA A 293 4.53 -2.35 -14.27
CA ALA A 293 5.44 -3.13 -13.45
C ALA A 293 6.52 -2.29 -12.74
N LYS A 294 6.79 -1.08 -13.20
CA LYS A 294 7.77 -0.14 -12.60
C LYS A 294 7.25 1.29 -12.63
N ASN A 295 7.58 2.07 -11.61
CA ASN A 295 7.31 3.51 -11.63
C ASN A 295 8.02 4.16 -12.82
N ASN A 296 7.34 5.08 -13.48
CA ASN A 296 7.91 5.88 -14.54
C ASN A 296 7.58 7.36 -14.30
N TYR A 297 8.62 8.19 -14.23
CA TYR A 297 8.52 9.62 -13.97
C TYR A 297 8.81 10.44 -15.25
N PHE A 298 9.50 9.82 -16.22
CA PHE A 298 9.97 10.49 -17.43
C PHE A 298 8.83 10.83 -18.40
N TRP A 299 7.92 9.88 -18.66
CA TRP A 299 6.87 10.05 -19.66
C TRP A 299 5.77 11.03 -19.25
N THR A 300 5.75 11.45 -17.99
CA THR A 300 4.74 12.36 -17.44
C THR A 300 5.25 13.79 -17.21
N GLU A 301 6.52 14.08 -17.47
CA GLU A 301 7.11 15.43 -17.29
C GLU A 301 6.35 16.53 -18.07
N GLN A 302 5.76 16.19 -19.20
CA GLN A 302 4.98 17.12 -20.04
C GLN A 302 3.47 17.06 -19.78
N CYS A 303 3.00 16.15 -18.90
CA CYS A 303 1.59 15.94 -18.61
C CYS A 303 1.21 16.64 -17.30
N LYS A 304 0.31 17.64 -17.37
CA LYS A 304 -0.14 18.36 -16.18
C LYS A 304 -1.15 17.58 -15.33
N GLU A 305 -1.73 16.53 -15.90
CA GLU A 305 -2.83 15.76 -15.28
C GLU A 305 -2.33 14.56 -14.49
N ILE A 306 -1.12 14.07 -14.78
CA ILE A 306 -0.54 12.88 -14.16
C ILE A 306 0.90 13.18 -13.75
N ASP A 307 1.19 13.17 -12.46
CA ASP A 307 2.53 13.42 -11.93
C ASP A 307 3.54 12.33 -12.29
N PHE A 308 3.10 11.08 -12.33
CA PHE A 308 3.90 9.91 -12.69
C PHE A 308 3.03 8.69 -12.96
N ILE A 309 3.58 7.72 -13.70
CA ILE A 309 2.96 6.41 -13.92
C ILE A 309 3.48 5.48 -12.81
N ALA A 310 2.58 4.99 -11.95
CA ALA A 310 2.94 4.22 -10.78
C ALA A 310 2.98 2.72 -11.04
N ASN A 311 3.90 2.01 -10.38
CA ASN A 311 3.82 0.56 -10.27
C ASN A 311 2.45 0.15 -9.68
N GLY A 312 1.76 -0.77 -10.35
CA GLY A 312 0.42 -1.22 -10.01
C GLY A 312 -0.71 -0.40 -10.63
N ASP A 313 -0.42 0.68 -11.38
CA ASP A 313 -1.44 1.34 -12.19
C ASP A 313 -1.96 0.41 -13.28
N ILE A 314 -3.26 0.50 -13.56
CA ILE A 314 -3.90 -0.27 -14.63
C ILE A 314 -4.21 0.66 -15.79
N ALA A 315 -3.80 0.24 -16.98
CA ALA A 315 -4.09 0.91 -18.24
C ALA A 315 -4.94 0.00 -19.13
N VAL A 316 -5.93 0.56 -19.80
CA VAL A 316 -6.73 -0.15 -20.81
C VAL A 316 -6.13 0.10 -22.17
N VAL A 317 -5.77 -0.96 -22.88
CA VAL A 317 -5.27 -0.88 -24.26
C VAL A 317 -6.40 -0.47 -25.20
N ARG A 318 -6.33 0.74 -25.73
CA ARG A 318 -7.32 1.22 -26.72
C ARG A 318 -6.97 0.77 -28.12
N ARG A 319 -5.68 0.77 -28.43
CA ARG A 319 -5.20 0.39 -29.77
C ARG A 319 -3.79 -0.16 -29.69
N VAL A 320 -3.54 -1.25 -30.39
CA VAL A 320 -2.20 -1.82 -30.60
C VAL A 320 -1.67 -1.34 -31.95
N ARG A 321 -0.47 -0.73 -31.95
CA ARG A 321 0.28 -0.42 -33.16
C ARG A 321 1.36 -1.48 -33.34
N ARG A 322 2.05 -1.46 -34.48
CA ARG A 322 3.03 -2.48 -34.89
C ARG A 322 3.96 -2.92 -33.77
N GLY A 323 3.99 -4.24 -33.52
CA GLY A 323 5.02 -4.87 -32.69
C GLY A 323 6.36 -4.91 -33.43
N ARG A 324 7.45 -4.73 -32.69
CA ARG A 324 8.82 -4.88 -33.20
C ARG A 324 9.65 -5.72 -32.22
N GLY A 325 10.54 -6.55 -32.77
CA GLY A 325 11.52 -7.29 -31.96
C GLY A 325 12.85 -6.54 -31.95
N ALA A 326 13.45 -6.39 -30.76
CA ALA A 326 14.83 -5.90 -30.63
C ALA A 326 15.47 -6.53 -29.39
N TYR A 327 16.75 -6.90 -29.46
CA TYR A 327 17.54 -7.44 -28.35
C TYR A 327 16.92 -8.66 -27.65
N GLY A 328 16.17 -9.51 -28.38
CA GLY A 328 15.48 -10.67 -27.83
C GLY A 328 14.17 -10.34 -27.11
N PHE A 329 13.74 -9.08 -27.07
CA PHE A 329 12.46 -8.61 -26.53
C PHE A 329 11.48 -8.29 -27.65
N ARG A 330 10.19 -8.36 -27.34
CA ARG A 330 9.11 -7.89 -28.21
C ARG A 330 8.54 -6.60 -27.64
N PHE A 331 8.39 -5.62 -28.51
CA PHE A 331 7.84 -4.31 -28.17
C PHE A 331 6.57 -4.07 -28.97
N ALA A 332 5.61 -3.43 -28.38
CA ALA A 332 4.42 -2.96 -29.05
C ALA A 332 4.11 -1.52 -28.63
N ASP A 333 3.78 -0.68 -29.60
CA ASP A 333 3.27 0.65 -29.34
C ASP A 333 1.77 0.53 -29.05
N VAL A 334 1.34 1.03 -27.91
CA VAL A 334 -0.06 0.99 -27.46
C VAL A 334 -0.59 2.40 -27.19
N VAL A 335 -1.90 2.54 -27.33
CA VAL A 335 -2.64 3.76 -26.97
C VAL A 335 -3.71 3.40 -25.98
#